data_0897f993f6259d860e2e78bfa9945b26
#
_entry.id   0897f993f6259d860e2e78bfa9945b26
#
_cell.length_a   1.000
_cell.length_b   1.000
_cell.length_c   1.000
_cell.angle_alpha   90.00
_cell.angle_beta   90.00
_cell.angle_gamma   90.00
#
_symmetry.space_group_name_H-M   'P 1'
#
loop_
_entity.id
_entity.type
_entity.pdbx_description
1 polymer ?
#
loop_
_entity_poly.entity_id
_entity_poly.type
_entity_poly.pdbx_seq_one_letter_code
_entity_poly.pdbx_strand_id
1 'polypeptide(L)'
;KSDKAVLFELLDGFIYQDQFIQIGTYFDSNAKTYGLGESTRLNQALHQGTYTMWATDIAAATFNVNLYGSFPFYLQMSPDGTSSGALLMNSNGIDAVLGADSLTFKTIGGIIDMYIFSGSSPKEVVKQYTSVVGKPMMLPYWSLGFHNCKYGYTGLTQVQEVVAGYEAAGIPLDTQWMDIDYMQDYRDWTWSAGNFDQKQVGVFVDGLHEKGMHFVPIVDPGIMVYAGYDAYEQGVKDQLYIKDITNKDFYLGQVWPGPVNFPDFLHPKTQSYWTKSVKGFHDNVKVDGLWIDMNEISNFCNHDGSGQVCTNPDPANCPTGQLSTQTTCCLSCETIDSSNKYDFPPYHINNAQGNGALGTKTVAPSAWHHNNVSDY
;
A
#
# COMPACT_ATOMS: atom_id res chain seq x y z
N LYS A 1 -26.85 40.01 12.75
CA LYS A 1 -26.97 38.54 12.93
C LYS A 1 -25.72 37.98 12.31
N SER A 2 -24.81 37.38 13.08
CA SER A 2 -23.72 36.64 12.52
C SER A 2 -24.32 35.35 11.93
N ASP A 3 -24.37 35.23 10.61
CA ASP A 3 -24.74 34.00 9.95
C ASP A 3 -23.67 32.96 10.28
N LYS A 4 -23.96 32.10 11.25
CA LYS A 4 -23.12 30.98 11.58
C LYS A 4 -23.27 29.98 10.46
N ALA A 5 -22.20 29.77 9.67
CA ALA A 5 -22.19 28.72 8.69
C ALA A 5 -22.19 27.36 9.41
N VAL A 6 -23.05 26.46 8.99
CA VAL A 6 -23.02 25.06 9.41
C VAL A 6 -21.96 24.36 8.55
N LEU A 7 -20.92 23.82 9.19
CA LEU A 7 -19.82 23.14 8.48
C LEU A 7 -20.06 21.64 8.35
N PHE A 8 -20.80 21.08 9.29
CA PHE A 8 -21.14 19.68 9.33
C PHE A 8 -22.46 19.53 10.08
N GLU A 9 -23.42 18.94 9.43
CA GLU A 9 -24.75 18.65 10.00
C GLU A 9 -25.00 17.15 9.81
N LEU A 10 -25.23 16.45 10.91
CA LEU A 10 -25.43 15.02 10.88
C LEU A 10 -26.70 14.67 10.12
N LEU A 11 -26.56 13.80 9.09
CA LEU A 11 -27.71 13.23 8.38
C LEU A 11 -28.47 12.24 9.28
N ASP A 12 -29.76 12.14 9.04
CA ASP A 12 -30.55 11.00 9.53
C ASP A 12 -29.98 9.67 9.01
N GLY A 13 -30.10 8.63 9.81
CA GLY A 13 -29.57 7.30 9.44
C GLY A 13 -28.14 7.04 9.91
N PHE A 14 -27.70 7.75 10.96
CA PHE A 14 -26.47 7.38 11.69
C PHE A 14 -26.57 5.95 12.21
N ILE A 15 -25.53 5.13 11.93
CA ILE A 15 -25.42 3.74 12.42
C ILE A 15 -24.06 3.56 13.08
N TYR A 16 -24.06 2.97 14.24
CA TYR A 16 -22.85 2.53 14.93
C TYR A 16 -23.08 1.12 15.49
N GLN A 17 -22.49 0.15 14.84
CA GLN A 17 -22.56 -1.25 15.27
C GLN A 17 -21.24 -1.97 14.96
N ASP A 18 -21.12 -3.17 15.48
CA ASP A 18 -19.94 -4.00 15.24
C ASP A 18 -19.71 -4.20 13.74
N GLN A 19 -18.51 -3.90 13.28
CA GLN A 19 -18.05 -3.97 11.87
C GLN A 19 -18.92 -3.18 10.87
N PHE A 20 -19.66 -2.16 11.34
CA PHE A 20 -20.32 -1.23 10.44
C PHE A 20 -20.61 0.12 11.11
N ILE A 21 -20.08 1.18 10.51
CA ILE A 21 -20.37 2.56 10.90
C ILE A 21 -20.85 3.32 9.68
N GLN A 22 -21.96 4.05 9.83
CA GLN A 22 -22.47 4.97 8.82
C GLN A 22 -22.63 6.35 9.43
N ILE A 23 -21.98 7.34 8.82
CA ILE A 23 -22.09 8.75 9.20
C ILE A 23 -22.13 9.63 7.97
N GLY A 24 -23.05 10.56 7.93
CA GLY A 24 -23.20 11.46 6.78
C GLY A 24 -23.46 12.89 7.18
N THR A 25 -23.29 13.80 6.22
CA THR A 25 -23.53 15.24 6.37
C THR A 25 -24.24 15.80 5.16
N TYR A 26 -25.00 16.86 5.38
CA TYR A 26 -25.56 17.67 4.28
C TYR A 26 -24.48 18.56 3.67
N PHE A 27 -24.68 18.86 2.40
CA PHE A 27 -23.82 19.74 1.61
C PHE A 27 -24.61 20.91 1.00
N ASP A 28 -23.90 22.01 0.76
CA ASP A 28 -24.40 23.02 -0.17
C ASP A 28 -24.34 22.43 -1.60
N SER A 29 -25.51 22.25 -2.22
CA SER A 29 -25.63 21.71 -3.58
C SER A 29 -24.94 22.55 -4.66
N ASN A 30 -24.64 23.83 -4.36
CA ASN A 30 -23.89 24.72 -5.26
C ASN A 30 -22.37 24.61 -5.07
N ALA A 31 -21.90 23.97 -4.01
CA ALA A 31 -20.48 23.75 -3.79
C ALA A 31 -19.93 22.63 -4.68
N LYS A 32 -18.68 22.75 -5.08
CA LYS A 32 -17.93 21.69 -5.77
C LYS A 32 -17.16 20.88 -4.74
N THR A 33 -17.30 19.57 -4.82
CA THR A 33 -16.61 18.62 -3.92
C THR A 33 -15.41 17.98 -4.62
N TYR A 34 -14.31 17.85 -3.89
CA TYR A 34 -13.05 17.24 -4.34
C TYR A 34 -12.54 16.29 -3.27
N GLY A 35 -11.54 15.46 -3.61
CA GLY A 35 -10.87 14.56 -2.66
C GLY A 35 -11.29 13.10 -2.85
N LEU A 36 -11.37 12.36 -1.75
CA LEU A 36 -11.75 10.95 -1.70
C LEU A 36 -10.88 10.09 -2.63
N GLY A 37 -9.55 10.13 -2.42
CA GLY A 37 -8.59 9.34 -3.18
C GLY A 37 -8.15 8.08 -2.41
N GLU A 38 -7.39 7.28 -3.06
CA GLU A 38 -6.74 7.45 -4.33
C GLU A 38 -7.56 6.82 -5.48
N SER A 39 -7.61 7.47 -6.62
CA SER A 39 -8.31 6.92 -7.79
C SER A 39 -7.79 7.53 -9.10
N THR A 40 -8.00 6.83 -10.23
CA THR A 40 -7.65 7.28 -11.58
C THR A 40 -8.62 8.32 -12.16
N ARG A 41 -9.43 8.97 -11.35
CA ARG A 41 -10.33 10.02 -11.83
C ARG A 41 -9.55 11.25 -12.25
N LEU A 42 -9.96 11.86 -13.34
CA LEU A 42 -9.44 13.17 -13.73
C LEU A 42 -9.70 14.19 -12.62
N ASN A 43 -8.82 15.19 -12.48
CA ASN A 43 -8.88 16.27 -11.47
C ASN A 43 -10.12 17.16 -11.65
N GLN A 44 -11.31 16.59 -11.57
CA GLN A 44 -12.60 17.25 -11.67
C GLN A 44 -13.32 17.17 -10.33
N ALA A 45 -14.26 18.09 -10.14
CA ALA A 45 -15.19 17.98 -9.02
C ALA A 45 -15.89 16.61 -9.05
N LEU A 46 -16.06 16.04 -7.87
CA LEU A 46 -16.73 14.75 -7.72
C LEU A 46 -18.21 14.89 -8.14
N HIS A 47 -18.73 13.85 -8.73
CA HIS A 47 -20.15 13.73 -9.09
C HIS A 47 -20.84 12.75 -8.15
N GLN A 48 -22.17 12.72 -8.18
CA GLN A 48 -22.95 11.73 -7.44
C GLN A 48 -22.46 10.31 -7.75
N GLY A 49 -22.27 9.51 -6.72
CA GLY A 49 -21.76 8.14 -6.86
C GLY A 49 -21.10 7.64 -5.60
N THR A 50 -20.63 6.41 -5.65
CA THR A 50 -19.88 5.76 -4.58
C THR A 50 -18.38 5.82 -4.87
N TYR A 51 -17.62 6.27 -3.90
CA TYR A 51 -16.17 6.40 -3.93
C TYR A 51 -15.59 5.45 -2.91
N THR A 52 -15.08 4.32 -3.38
CA THR A 52 -14.48 3.29 -2.54
C THR A 52 -13.04 3.65 -2.20
N MET A 53 -12.67 3.43 -0.96
CA MET A 53 -11.30 3.54 -0.46
C MET A 53 -10.96 2.23 0.24
N TRP A 54 -10.08 1.47 -0.39
CA TRP A 54 -9.62 0.16 0.07
C TRP A 54 -8.21 -0.05 -0.47
N ALA A 55 -7.21 -0.08 0.42
CA ALA A 55 -5.83 -0.29 0.01
C ALA A 55 -5.64 -1.72 -0.50
N THR A 56 -5.47 -1.86 -1.81
CA THR A 56 -5.28 -3.14 -2.47
C THR A 56 -4.46 -2.95 -3.75
N ASP A 57 -3.67 -3.97 -4.10
CA ASP A 57 -2.96 -3.99 -5.38
C ASP A 57 -3.93 -3.96 -6.55
N ILE A 58 -3.66 -3.11 -7.53
CA ILE A 58 -4.40 -3.01 -8.78
C ILE A 58 -3.45 -3.12 -9.97
N ALA A 59 -3.53 -4.24 -10.67
CA ALA A 59 -2.76 -4.46 -11.88
C ALA A 59 -3.28 -3.58 -13.02
N ALA A 60 -2.43 -2.71 -13.55
CA ALA A 60 -2.69 -1.76 -14.61
C ALA A 60 -3.68 -0.62 -14.24
N ALA A 61 -3.40 0.57 -14.75
CA ALA A 61 -4.24 1.74 -14.52
C ALA A 61 -5.57 1.62 -15.28
N THR A 62 -6.64 1.32 -14.57
CA THR A 62 -8.02 1.38 -15.05
C THR A 62 -8.65 2.72 -14.65
N PHE A 63 -9.70 3.16 -15.36
CA PHE A 63 -10.40 4.41 -15.02
C PHE A 63 -11.46 4.19 -13.93
N ASN A 64 -11.64 5.18 -13.05
CA ASN A 64 -12.68 5.22 -12.02
C ASN A 64 -12.62 4.08 -11.01
N VAL A 65 -11.45 3.59 -10.72
CA VAL A 65 -11.24 2.55 -9.71
C VAL A 65 -10.47 3.08 -8.52
N ASN A 66 -10.66 2.43 -7.37
CA ASN A 66 -9.82 2.57 -6.20
C ASN A 66 -8.41 2.11 -6.53
N LEU A 67 -7.41 2.88 -6.10
CA LEU A 67 -5.99 2.55 -6.24
C LEU A 67 -5.41 2.13 -4.89
N TYR A 68 -4.09 2.20 -4.76
CA TYR A 68 -3.34 1.73 -3.60
C TYR A 68 -3.59 2.54 -2.34
N GLY A 69 -3.66 3.86 -2.44
CA GLY A 69 -3.82 4.77 -1.30
C GLY A 69 -5.28 5.01 -0.91
N SER A 70 -5.50 5.25 0.38
CA SER A 70 -6.81 5.61 0.93
C SER A 70 -6.68 6.85 1.80
N PHE A 71 -7.41 7.91 1.47
CA PHE A 71 -7.52 9.10 2.32
C PHE A 71 -8.96 9.64 2.30
N PRO A 72 -9.72 9.32 3.33
CA PRO A 72 -11.13 9.69 3.44
C PRO A 72 -11.29 11.16 3.85
N PHE A 73 -10.71 12.03 3.03
CA PHE A 73 -10.78 13.47 3.14
C PHE A 73 -11.52 14.04 1.93
N TYR A 74 -12.50 14.91 2.18
CA TYR A 74 -13.12 15.71 1.13
C TYR A 74 -12.91 17.19 1.38
N LEU A 75 -12.92 17.95 0.31
CA LEU A 75 -12.89 19.41 0.29
C LEU A 75 -14.07 19.93 -0.51
N GLN A 76 -14.80 20.86 0.04
CA GLN A 76 -15.84 21.60 -0.65
C GLN A 76 -15.43 23.05 -0.90
N MET A 77 -15.77 23.54 -2.07
CA MET A 77 -15.55 24.93 -2.45
C MET A 77 -16.87 25.56 -2.88
N SER A 78 -17.31 26.54 -2.10
CA SER A 78 -18.50 27.33 -2.41
C SER A 78 -18.26 28.30 -3.58
N PRO A 79 -19.32 28.81 -4.25
CA PRO A 79 -19.15 29.74 -5.38
C PRO A 79 -18.43 31.03 -5.06
N ASP A 80 -18.45 31.47 -3.81
CA ASP A 80 -17.73 32.67 -3.31
C ASP A 80 -16.25 32.38 -3.00
N GLY A 81 -15.79 31.14 -3.15
CA GLY A 81 -14.42 30.71 -2.85
C GLY A 81 -14.17 30.26 -1.42
N THR A 82 -15.10 30.47 -0.49
CA THR A 82 -14.99 29.88 0.85
C THR A 82 -15.00 28.37 0.76
N SER A 83 -14.31 27.72 1.67
CA SER A 83 -14.10 26.28 1.59
C SER A 83 -14.21 25.62 2.94
N SER A 84 -14.69 24.38 2.93
CA SER A 84 -14.72 23.50 4.09
C SER A 84 -14.27 22.10 3.70
N GLY A 85 -14.03 21.24 4.68
CA GLY A 85 -13.70 19.85 4.42
C GLY A 85 -13.77 19.04 5.70
N ALA A 86 -13.80 17.74 5.55
CA ALA A 86 -13.65 16.84 6.68
C ALA A 86 -12.79 15.63 6.33
N LEU A 87 -12.08 15.14 7.35
CA LEU A 87 -11.33 13.89 7.34
C LEU A 87 -12.00 12.93 8.32
N LEU A 88 -12.36 11.76 7.87
CA LEU A 88 -12.66 10.63 8.74
C LEU A 88 -11.37 9.84 8.96
N MET A 89 -10.75 9.97 10.15
CA MET A 89 -9.51 9.26 10.49
C MET A 89 -9.83 7.80 10.81
N ASN A 90 -10.02 7.02 9.75
CA ASN A 90 -10.34 5.60 9.82
C ASN A 90 -9.68 4.90 8.63
N SER A 91 -8.90 3.86 8.90
CA SER A 91 -8.12 3.10 7.91
C SER A 91 -8.84 1.85 7.39
N ASN A 92 -10.01 1.51 7.90
CA ASN A 92 -10.79 0.40 7.36
C ASN A 92 -11.30 0.72 5.96
N GLY A 93 -11.75 -0.29 5.24
CA GLY A 93 -12.42 -0.10 3.96
C GLY A 93 -13.64 0.83 4.09
N ILE A 94 -13.73 1.81 3.20
CA ILE A 94 -14.75 2.87 3.25
C ILE A 94 -15.38 3.06 1.89
N ASP A 95 -16.71 3.14 1.86
CA ASP A 95 -17.45 3.76 0.76
C ASP A 95 -17.90 5.16 1.18
N ALA A 96 -17.55 6.17 0.39
CA ALA A 96 -18.10 7.51 0.50
C ALA A 96 -19.17 7.68 -0.59
N VAL A 97 -20.42 7.74 -0.16
CA VAL A 97 -21.58 7.89 -1.06
C VAL A 97 -21.94 9.36 -1.19
N LEU A 98 -21.65 9.95 -2.33
CA LEU A 98 -21.95 11.35 -2.64
C LEU A 98 -23.32 11.44 -3.32
N GLY A 99 -24.26 12.09 -2.64
CA GLY A 99 -25.58 12.45 -3.14
C GLY A 99 -25.60 13.82 -3.84
N ALA A 100 -26.79 14.34 -4.10
CA ALA A 100 -26.97 15.68 -4.69
C ALA A 100 -26.57 16.80 -3.71
N ASP A 101 -26.84 16.60 -2.43
CA ASP A 101 -26.68 17.56 -1.34
C ASP A 101 -26.14 16.93 -0.06
N SER A 102 -25.50 15.78 -0.17
CA SER A 102 -25.05 14.99 0.98
C SER A 102 -23.87 14.10 0.67
N LEU A 103 -23.09 13.76 1.70
CA LEU A 103 -22.08 12.71 1.68
C LEU A 103 -22.29 11.77 2.86
N THR A 104 -22.24 10.49 2.61
CA THR A 104 -22.29 9.46 3.65
C THR A 104 -21.08 8.57 3.57
N PHE A 105 -20.30 8.50 4.66
CA PHE A 105 -19.28 7.49 4.85
C PHE A 105 -19.88 6.21 5.42
N LYS A 106 -19.53 5.08 4.82
CA LYS A 106 -19.85 3.73 5.29
C LYS A 106 -18.54 2.97 5.45
N THR A 107 -18.19 2.60 6.66
CA THR A 107 -16.96 1.87 6.96
C THR A 107 -17.25 0.54 7.63
N ILE A 108 -16.40 -0.44 7.38
CA ILE A 108 -16.55 -1.81 7.84
C ILE A 108 -15.90 -2.07 9.21
N GLY A 109 -15.51 -1.03 9.91
CA GLY A 109 -14.93 -1.14 11.25
C GLY A 109 -14.35 0.17 11.76
N GLY A 110 -13.56 0.08 12.83
CA GLY A 110 -12.87 1.21 13.42
C GLY A 110 -13.74 2.07 14.34
N ILE A 111 -13.41 3.36 14.40
CA ILE A 111 -14.06 4.36 15.24
C ILE A 111 -14.44 5.59 14.42
N ILE A 112 -15.25 6.46 15.02
CA ILE A 112 -15.53 7.79 14.47
C ILE A 112 -14.52 8.76 15.07
N ASP A 113 -13.48 9.07 14.33
CA ASP A 113 -12.53 10.15 14.64
C ASP A 113 -12.56 11.12 13.44
N MET A 114 -13.21 12.26 13.64
CA MET A 114 -13.51 13.19 12.54
C MET A 114 -12.94 14.57 12.81
N TYR A 115 -12.23 15.10 11.82
CA TYR A 115 -11.68 16.44 11.80
C TYR A 115 -12.43 17.28 10.78
N ILE A 116 -12.92 18.45 11.19
CA ILE A 116 -13.66 19.38 10.33
C ILE A 116 -12.82 20.64 10.16
N PHE A 117 -12.67 21.08 8.92
CA PHE A 117 -11.86 22.20 8.52
C PHE A 117 -12.70 23.27 7.81
N SER A 118 -12.33 24.53 8.00
CA SER A 118 -12.95 25.64 7.27
C SER A 118 -11.96 26.77 7.02
N GLY A 119 -12.11 27.43 5.88
CA GLY A 119 -11.22 28.53 5.51
C GLY A 119 -11.80 29.42 4.44
N SER A 120 -11.16 30.57 4.22
CA SER A 120 -11.52 31.51 3.16
C SER A 120 -11.12 31.01 1.76
N SER A 121 -10.42 29.87 1.68
CA SER A 121 -9.98 29.28 0.41
C SER A 121 -9.64 27.80 0.58
N PRO A 122 -9.57 27.01 -0.52
CA PRO A 122 -9.09 25.64 -0.49
C PRO A 122 -7.71 25.48 0.14
N LYS A 123 -6.80 26.45 -0.08
CA LYS A 123 -5.45 26.42 0.47
C LYS A 123 -5.44 26.45 2.00
N GLU A 124 -6.33 27.22 2.61
CA GLU A 124 -6.45 27.30 4.07
C GLU A 124 -6.98 25.98 4.66
N VAL A 125 -7.92 25.34 3.97
CA VAL A 125 -8.43 24.02 4.37
C VAL A 125 -7.34 22.97 4.28
N VAL A 126 -6.60 22.92 3.16
CA VAL A 126 -5.47 21.97 2.98
C VAL A 126 -4.36 22.22 4.02
N LYS A 127 -4.09 23.49 4.37
CA LYS A 127 -3.12 23.83 5.41
C LYS A 127 -3.53 23.28 6.78
N GLN A 128 -4.81 23.37 7.12
CA GLN A 128 -5.36 22.79 8.36
C GLN A 128 -5.31 21.27 8.31
N TYR A 129 -5.73 20.64 7.21
CA TYR A 129 -5.65 19.20 7.00
C TYR A 129 -4.21 18.71 7.19
N THR A 130 -3.24 19.34 6.54
CA THR A 130 -1.82 18.96 6.68
C THR A 130 -1.22 19.27 8.04
N SER A 131 -1.88 20.05 8.89
CA SER A 131 -1.47 20.20 10.29
C SER A 131 -1.88 19.00 11.16
N VAL A 132 -2.88 18.24 10.72
CA VAL A 132 -3.34 17.02 11.38
C VAL A 132 -2.55 15.81 10.89
N VAL A 133 -2.51 15.58 9.57
CA VAL A 133 -1.88 14.38 8.98
C VAL A 133 -0.37 14.51 8.76
N GLY A 134 0.17 15.71 8.93
CA GLY A 134 1.58 16.00 8.65
C GLY A 134 1.82 16.49 7.22
N LYS A 135 3.05 16.88 6.97
CA LYS A 135 3.53 17.32 5.65
C LYS A 135 4.59 16.35 5.17
N PRO A 136 4.76 16.21 3.84
CA PRO A 136 5.90 15.50 3.29
C PRO A 136 7.21 16.06 3.84
N MET A 137 8.19 15.19 4.05
CA MET A 137 9.55 15.59 4.37
C MET A 137 10.12 16.40 3.20
N MET A 138 11.04 17.33 3.48
CA MET A 138 11.84 17.96 2.42
C MET A 138 12.69 16.89 1.74
N LEU A 139 12.42 16.68 0.46
CA LEU A 139 13.13 15.69 -0.34
C LEU A 139 14.54 16.20 -0.72
N PRO A 140 15.54 15.32 -0.85
CA PRO A 140 16.81 15.69 -1.46
C PRO A 140 16.59 16.11 -2.91
N TYR A 141 17.34 17.12 -3.37
CA TYR A 141 17.08 17.72 -4.68
C TYR A 141 17.22 16.73 -5.85
N TRP A 142 18.15 15.79 -5.76
CA TRP A 142 18.34 14.76 -6.78
C TRP A 142 17.11 13.87 -6.99
N SER A 143 16.30 13.65 -5.95
CA SER A 143 15.09 12.83 -6.04
C SER A 143 13.98 13.46 -6.89
N LEU A 144 14.12 14.73 -7.26
CA LEU A 144 13.23 15.45 -8.17
C LEU A 144 13.70 15.40 -9.63
N GLY A 145 14.82 14.74 -9.90
CA GLY A 145 15.41 14.60 -11.21
C GLY A 145 14.79 13.48 -12.06
N PHE A 146 15.51 13.03 -13.07
CA PHE A 146 15.06 11.95 -13.94
C PHE A 146 15.52 10.59 -13.40
N HIS A 147 14.57 9.69 -13.22
CA HIS A 147 14.78 8.34 -12.70
C HIS A 147 14.47 7.31 -13.79
N ASN A 148 15.32 6.29 -13.91
CA ASN A 148 15.09 5.15 -14.79
C ASN A 148 14.90 3.88 -13.99
N CYS A 149 13.87 3.11 -14.33
CA CYS A 149 13.58 1.80 -13.75
C CYS A 149 13.08 0.84 -14.83
N LYS A 150 13.34 -0.44 -14.62
CA LYS A 150 12.76 -1.52 -15.44
C LYS A 150 12.71 -2.80 -14.63
N TYR A 151 11.56 -3.49 -14.65
CA TYR A 151 11.48 -4.92 -14.33
C TYR A 151 12.05 -5.76 -15.45
N GLY A 152 12.80 -6.80 -15.12
CA GLY A 152 13.38 -7.74 -16.09
C GLY A 152 14.78 -7.37 -16.58
N TYR A 153 15.58 -6.68 -15.79
CA TYR A 153 17.02 -6.61 -16.02
C TYR A 153 17.66 -7.98 -15.79
N THR A 154 18.34 -8.50 -16.81
CA THR A 154 18.92 -9.85 -16.79
C THR A 154 20.24 -9.95 -16.03
N GLY A 155 20.84 -8.82 -15.66
CA GLY A 155 22.07 -8.74 -14.90
C GLY A 155 22.64 -7.32 -14.86
N LEU A 156 23.66 -7.13 -14.04
CA LEU A 156 24.33 -5.85 -13.84
C LEU A 156 24.87 -5.23 -15.13
N THR A 157 25.40 -6.06 -16.04
CA THR A 157 25.90 -5.57 -17.34
C THR A 157 24.84 -4.84 -18.12
N GLN A 158 23.62 -5.36 -18.17
CA GLN A 158 22.52 -4.67 -18.87
C GLN A 158 22.18 -3.32 -18.23
N VAL A 159 22.21 -3.23 -16.90
CA VAL A 159 22.00 -1.96 -16.20
C VAL A 159 23.11 -0.94 -16.55
N GLN A 160 24.35 -1.40 -16.58
CA GLN A 160 25.50 -0.56 -16.99
C GLN A 160 25.36 -0.06 -18.43
N GLU A 161 24.93 -0.92 -19.35
CA GLU A 161 24.67 -0.55 -20.76
C GLU A 161 23.57 0.49 -20.87
N VAL A 162 22.51 0.39 -20.07
CA VAL A 162 21.43 1.39 -20.05
C VAL A 162 21.92 2.74 -19.56
N VAL A 163 22.66 2.78 -18.45
CA VAL A 163 23.23 4.02 -17.92
C VAL A 163 24.19 4.67 -18.93
N ALA A 164 25.06 3.87 -19.53
CA ALA A 164 25.96 4.36 -20.61
C ALA A 164 25.19 4.85 -21.84
N GLY A 165 24.06 4.22 -22.15
CA GLY A 165 23.18 4.65 -23.24
C GLY A 165 22.57 6.02 -23.02
N TYR A 166 22.13 6.35 -21.80
CA TYR A 166 21.68 7.70 -21.45
C TYR A 166 22.79 8.73 -21.62
N GLU A 167 24.00 8.41 -21.14
CA GLU A 167 25.17 9.28 -21.28
C GLU A 167 25.52 9.51 -22.74
N ALA A 168 25.57 8.46 -23.56
CA ALA A 168 25.86 8.53 -24.97
C ALA A 168 24.82 9.32 -25.79
N ALA A 169 23.56 9.24 -25.35
CA ALA A 169 22.46 10.01 -25.96
C ALA A 169 22.37 11.46 -25.48
N GLY A 170 23.18 11.86 -24.50
CA GLY A 170 23.14 13.20 -23.91
C GLY A 170 21.85 13.44 -23.11
N ILE A 171 21.20 12.40 -22.62
CA ILE A 171 19.99 12.48 -21.79
C ILE A 171 20.42 12.45 -20.32
N PRO A 172 20.12 13.48 -19.52
CA PRO A 172 20.43 13.48 -18.10
C PRO A 172 19.74 12.33 -17.38
N LEU A 173 20.46 11.63 -16.54
CA LEU A 173 19.95 10.59 -15.63
C LEU A 173 20.46 10.88 -14.22
N ASP A 174 19.53 11.10 -13.28
CA ASP A 174 19.87 11.39 -11.89
C ASP A 174 19.92 10.12 -11.06
N THR A 175 19.00 9.18 -11.32
CA THR A 175 18.88 7.98 -10.47
C THR A 175 18.58 6.74 -11.31
N GLN A 176 19.35 5.69 -11.08
CA GLN A 176 19.06 4.35 -11.59
C GLN A 176 18.39 3.53 -10.51
N TRP A 177 17.24 2.94 -10.81
CA TRP A 177 16.53 2.02 -9.95
C TRP A 177 16.71 0.58 -10.39
N MET A 178 16.47 -0.33 -9.46
CA MET A 178 16.39 -1.76 -9.76
C MET A 178 15.16 -2.37 -9.09
N ASP A 179 14.41 -3.12 -9.90
CA ASP A 179 13.31 -3.96 -9.48
C ASP A 179 13.83 -5.26 -8.86
N ILE A 180 12.98 -6.19 -8.49
CA ILE A 180 13.29 -7.43 -7.75
C ILE A 180 14.33 -8.33 -8.40
N ASP A 181 14.69 -8.11 -9.67
CA ASP A 181 15.64 -8.92 -10.43
C ASP A 181 17.03 -9.03 -9.80
N TYR A 182 17.42 -8.07 -8.97
CA TYR A 182 18.73 -8.10 -8.30
C TYR A 182 18.80 -9.09 -7.14
N MET A 183 17.65 -9.47 -6.59
CA MET A 183 17.55 -10.32 -5.42
C MET A 183 17.90 -11.78 -5.73
N GLN A 184 18.46 -12.49 -4.77
CA GLN A 184 18.60 -13.93 -4.86
C GLN A 184 17.26 -14.60 -4.65
N ASP A 185 16.68 -15.19 -5.70
CA ASP A 185 15.36 -15.83 -5.69
C ASP A 185 14.24 -14.91 -5.14
N TYR A 186 14.31 -13.63 -5.47
CA TYR A 186 13.40 -12.55 -5.00
C TYR A 186 13.31 -12.39 -3.48
N ARG A 187 14.32 -12.82 -2.73
CA ARG A 187 14.40 -12.61 -1.29
C ARG A 187 14.98 -11.23 -0.97
N ASP A 188 14.26 -10.46 -0.20
CA ASP A 188 14.72 -9.14 0.26
C ASP A 188 16.07 -9.22 0.99
N TRP A 189 16.81 -8.14 0.97
CA TRP A 189 18.12 -8.00 1.63
C TRP A 189 19.21 -8.91 1.07
N THR A 190 19.01 -9.51 -0.12
CA THR A 190 19.97 -10.39 -0.80
C THR A 190 20.38 -9.86 -2.15
N TRP A 191 21.54 -10.31 -2.63
CA TRP A 191 22.03 -10.06 -3.98
C TRP A 191 22.20 -11.38 -4.73
N SER A 192 21.78 -11.43 -5.96
CA SER A 192 21.94 -12.62 -6.82
C SER A 192 23.40 -12.80 -7.23
N ALA A 193 24.06 -13.81 -6.68
CA ALA A 193 25.50 -14.04 -6.89
C ALA A 193 25.87 -14.24 -8.38
N GLY A 194 24.94 -14.71 -9.21
CA GLY A 194 25.21 -14.96 -10.64
C GLY A 194 25.10 -13.72 -11.51
N ASN A 195 24.06 -12.93 -11.31
CA ASN A 195 23.71 -11.84 -12.22
C ASN A 195 23.95 -10.46 -11.63
N PHE A 196 23.92 -10.35 -10.29
CA PHE A 196 24.09 -9.09 -9.55
C PHE A 196 25.02 -9.34 -8.35
N ASP A 197 26.27 -9.74 -8.63
CA ASP A 197 27.26 -9.94 -7.59
C ASP A 197 27.42 -8.67 -6.73
N GLN A 198 27.24 -8.83 -5.43
CA GLN A 198 27.20 -7.73 -4.47
C GLN A 198 28.42 -6.78 -4.57
N LYS A 199 29.63 -7.34 -4.79
CA LYS A 199 30.85 -6.51 -4.89
C LYS A 199 30.86 -5.70 -6.18
N GLN A 200 30.43 -6.33 -7.29
CA GLN A 200 30.35 -5.65 -8.58
C GLN A 200 29.25 -4.56 -8.59
N VAL A 201 28.12 -4.83 -7.93
CA VAL A 201 27.09 -3.80 -7.71
C VAL A 201 27.65 -2.65 -6.88
N GLY A 202 28.38 -2.92 -5.82
CA GLY A 202 29.04 -1.88 -5.02
C GLY A 202 29.96 -0.99 -5.85
N VAL A 203 30.82 -1.57 -6.69
CA VAL A 203 31.69 -0.82 -7.61
C VAL A 203 30.87 0.00 -8.62
N PHE A 204 29.79 -0.55 -9.14
CA PHE A 204 28.89 0.19 -10.04
C PHE A 204 28.25 1.39 -9.34
N VAL A 205 27.76 1.22 -8.13
CA VAL A 205 27.14 2.30 -7.34
C VAL A 205 28.17 3.39 -7.00
N ASP A 206 29.39 3.03 -6.61
CA ASP A 206 30.47 3.98 -6.41
C ASP A 206 30.73 4.80 -7.69
N GLY A 207 30.74 4.15 -8.87
CA GLY A 207 30.89 4.83 -10.16
C GLY A 207 29.71 5.74 -10.53
N LEU A 208 28.48 5.44 -10.07
CA LEU A 208 27.34 6.36 -10.19
C LEU A 208 27.56 7.61 -9.32
N HIS A 209 28.00 7.41 -8.07
CA HIS A 209 28.27 8.49 -7.13
C HIS A 209 29.38 9.46 -7.66
N GLU A 210 30.43 8.92 -8.27
CA GLU A 210 31.48 9.75 -8.91
C GLU A 210 30.92 10.66 -10.00
N LYS A 211 29.82 10.27 -10.64
CA LYS A 211 29.10 11.05 -11.66
C LYS A 211 27.99 11.94 -11.09
N GLY A 212 27.78 11.92 -9.76
CA GLY A 212 26.68 12.62 -9.10
C GLY A 212 25.32 11.97 -9.29
N MET A 213 25.29 10.70 -9.72
CA MET A 213 24.09 9.90 -9.88
C MET A 213 23.80 9.08 -8.62
N HIS A 214 22.58 8.55 -8.53
CA HIS A 214 22.08 7.83 -7.36
C HIS A 214 21.52 6.46 -7.73
N PHE A 215 21.39 5.60 -6.73
CA PHE A 215 20.94 4.22 -6.91
C PHE A 215 19.86 3.85 -5.89
N VAL A 216 18.71 3.33 -6.37
CA VAL A 216 17.54 2.99 -5.56
C VAL A 216 17.04 1.59 -5.93
N PRO A 217 17.27 0.56 -5.11
CA PRO A 217 16.65 -0.76 -5.27
C PRO A 217 15.30 -0.85 -4.58
N ILE A 218 14.45 -1.77 -5.06
CA ILE A 218 13.18 -2.13 -4.42
C ILE A 218 13.39 -3.00 -3.19
N VAL A 219 12.47 -2.92 -2.23
CA VAL A 219 12.30 -3.89 -1.14
C VAL A 219 10.80 -4.11 -0.92
N ASP A 220 10.42 -5.36 -0.70
CA ASP A 220 9.05 -5.78 -0.47
C ASP A 220 8.86 -6.26 0.98
N PRO A 221 7.64 -6.25 1.56
CA PRO A 221 7.43 -6.72 2.93
C PRO A 221 7.24 -8.24 3.02
N GLY A 222 7.13 -8.94 1.91
CA GLY A 222 6.89 -10.39 1.87
C GLY A 222 8.15 -11.20 2.12
N ILE A 223 8.42 -11.58 3.37
CA ILE A 223 9.63 -12.32 3.75
C ILE A 223 9.46 -13.80 3.47
N MET A 224 10.28 -14.36 2.56
CA MET A 224 10.19 -15.76 2.14
C MET A 224 10.34 -16.71 3.32
N VAL A 225 9.43 -17.69 3.41
CA VAL A 225 9.53 -18.81 4.36
C VAL A 225 10.62 -19.76 3.86
N TYR A 226 11.83 -19.58 4.39
CA TYR A 226 12.99 -20.36 3.93
C TYR A 226 14.01 -20.57 5.05
N ALA A 227 14.32 -21.86 5.35
CA ALA A 227 15.33 -22.20 6.35
C ALA A 227 16.73 -21.73 5.93
N GLY A 228 17.46 -21.10 6.86
CA GLY A 228 18.77 -20.51 6.59
C GLY A 228 18.70 -19.10 5.97
N TYR A 229 17.52 -18.52 5.87
CA TYR A 229 17.34 -17.12 5.48
C TYR A 229 17.24 -16.23 6.73
N ASP A 230 18.31 -15.49 7.01
CA ASP A 230 18.46 -14.74 8.26
C ASP A 230 17.28 -13.80 8.57
N ALA A 231 16.75 -13.12 7.57
CA ALA A 231 15.60 -12.23 7.75
C ALA A 231 14.37 -13.01 8.22
N TYR A 232 14.10 -14.16 7.63
CA TYR A 232 13.00 -15.03 8.04
C TYR A 232 13.19 -15.56 9.46
N GLU A 233 14.37 -16.13 9.75
CA GLU A 233 14.64 -16.75 11.05
C GLU A 233 14.62 -15.71 12.19
N GLN A 234 15.10 -14.50 11.93
CA GLN A 234 15.03 -13.43 12.92
C GLN A 234 13.57 -13.02 13.17
N GLY A 235 12.75 -12.92 12.14
CA GLY A 235 11.32 -12.62 12.27
C GLY A 235 10.58 -13.69 13.08
N VAL A 236 10.85 -14.96 12.82
CA VAL A 236 10.31 -16.09 13.59
C VAL A 236 10.74 -16.01 15.06
N LYS A 237 12.02 -15.79 15.32
CA LYS A 237 12.57 -15.65 16.67
C LYS A 237 11.92 -14.52 17.47
N ASP A 238 11.66 -13.40 16.82
CA ASP A 238 11.06 -12.23 17.44
C ASP A 238 9.53 -12.29 17.47
N GLN A 239 8.91 -13.29 16.83
CA GLN A 239 7.45 -13.47 16.73
C GLN A 239 6.74 -12.27 16.12
N LEU A 240 7.34 -11.63 15.12
CA LEU A 240 6.90 -10.34 14.60
C LEU A 240 6.02 -10.42 13.34
N TYR A 241 5.75 -11.61 12.83
CA TYR A 241 4.88 -11.76 11.67
C TYR A 241 3.40 -11.71 12.03
N ILE A 242 2.60 -11.20 11.11
CA ILE A 242 1.13 -11.29 11.17
C ILE A 242 0.74 -12.74 11.37
N LYS A 243 -0.30 -12.99 12.17
CA LYS A 243 -0.78 -14.34 12.47
C LYS A 243 -2.06 -14.64 11.73
N ASP A 244 -2.30 -15.93 11.56
CA ASP A 244 -3.51 -16.47 10.97
C ASP A 244 -4.76 -16.18 11.82
N ILE A 245 -5.93 -16.51 11.29
CA ILE A 245 -7.22 -16.35 11.98
C ILE A 245 -7.27 -17.03 13.34
N THR A 246 -6.49 -18.10 13.56
CA THR A 246 -6.45 -18.82 14.83
C THR A 246 -5.55 -18.15 15.88
N ASN A 247 -4.78 -17.15 15.48
CA ASN A 247 -3.75 -16.47 16.27
C ASN A 247 -2.66 -17.42 16.82
N LYS A 248 -2.45 -18.56 16.19
CA LYS A 248 -1.46 -19.56 16.60
C LYS A 248 -0.25 -19.59 15.70
N ASP A 249 -0.49 -19.62 14.41
CA ASP A 249 0.54 -19.73 13.40
C ASP A 249 0.72 -18.41 12.67
N PHE A 250 1.85 -18.24 11.98
CA PHE A 250 2.05 -17.07 11.14
C PHE A 250 1.19 -17.16 9.87
N TYR A 251 0.59 -16.04 9.51
CA TYR A 251 -0.16 -15.94 8.26
C TYR A 251 0.76 -16.26 7.08
N LEU A 252 0.35 -17.23 6.27
CA LEU A 252 1.10 -17.68 5.13
C LEU A 252 0.49 -17.09 3.86
N GLY A 253 1.22 -16.18 3.23
CA GLY A 253 0.85 -15.60 1.93
C GLY A 253 1.78 -16.06 0.82
N GLN A 254 1.60 -15.48 -0.35
CA GLN A 254 2.43 -15.71 -1.53
C GLN A 254 2.65 -14.40 -2.28
N VAL A 255 3.91 -14.08 -2.54
CA VAL A 255 4.34 -13.02 -3.45
C VAL A 255 5.52 -13.50 -4.30
N TRP A 256 6.36 -12.62 -4.79
CA TRP A 256 7.41 -12.94 -5.75
C TRP A 256 8.33 -14.13 -5.38
N PRO A 257 8.85 -14.24 -4.15
CA PRO A 257 9.71 -15.37 -3.80
C PRO A 257 8.96 -16.70 -3.58
N GLY A 258 7.62 -16.71 -3.63
CA GLY A 258 6.78 -17.84 -3.29
C GLY A 258 6.12 -17.68 -1.92
N PRO A 259 6.15 -18.70 -1.05
CA PRO A 259 5.58 -18.62 0.29
C PRO A 259 6.27 -17.57 1.16
N VAL A 260 5.48 -16.68 1.78
CA VAL A 260 5.99 -15.60 2.63
C VAL A 260 5.21 -15.44 3.91
N ASN A 261 5.87 -14.89 4.93
CA ASN A 261 5.19 -14.25 6.06
C ASN A 261 5.39 -12.74 5.96
N PHE A 262 4.40 -11.98 6.43
CA PHE A 262 4.41 -10.52 6.39
C PHE A 262 4.77 -9.98 7.77
N PRO A 263 5.81 -9.11 7.90
CA PRO A 263 6.08 -8.43 9.16
C PRO A 263 4.87 -7.59 9.58
N ASP A 264 4.48 -7.73 10.83
CA ASP A 264 3.49 -6.87 11.44
C ASP A 264 4.15 -5.55 11.85
N PHE A 265 3.91 -4.48 11.11
CA PHE A 265 4.50 -3.18 11.38
C PHE A 265 3.97 -2.52 12.66
N LEU A 266 2.89 -3.03 13.25
CA LEU A 266 2.39 -2.62 14.57
C LEU A 266 3.09 -3.35 15.73
N HIS A 267 3.81 -4.42 15.45
CA HIS A 267 4.54 -5.15 16.47
C HIS A 267 5.77 -4.36 16.97
N PRO A 268 5.99 -4.21 18.30
CA PRO A 268 7.01 -3.32 18.85
C PRO A 268 8.45 -3.65 18.46
N LYS A 269 8.73 -4.86 18.02
CA LYS A 269 10.07 -5.27 17.56
C LYS A 269 10.30 -5.03 16.06
N THR A 270 9.26 -4.81 15.27
CA THR A 270 9.39 -4.72 13.81
C THR A 270 10.24 -3.52 13.40
N GLN A 271 10.11 -2.39 14.08
CA GLN A 271 10.95 -1.22 13.79
C GLN A 271 12.44 -1.55 13.91
N SER A 272 12.85 -2.24 14.98
CA SER A 272 14.26 -2.60 15.16
C SER A 272 14.74 -3.66 14.17
N TYR A 273 13.88 -4.63 13.87
CA TYR A 273 14.13 -5.65 12.84
C TYR A 273 14.33 -5.02 11.46
N TRP A 274 13.39 -4.17 11.03
CA TRP A 274 13.45 -3.51 9.72
C TRP A 274 14.63 -2.57 9.61
N THR A 275 14.89 -1.76 10.64
CA THR A 275 16.05 -0.86 10.70
C THR A 275 17.37 -1.63 10.58
N LYS A 276 17.48 -2.78 11.25
CA LYS A 276 18.68 -3.62 11.16
C LYS A 276 18.87 -4.20 9.76
N SER A 277 17.78 -4.63 9.12
CA SER A 277 17.81 -5.18 7.76
C SER A 277 18.21 -4.11 6.74
N VAL A 278 17.57 -2.94 6.78
CA VAL A 278 17.93 -1.77 5.94
C VAL A 278 19.40 -1.38 6.15
N LYS A 279 19.82 -1.27 7.41
CA LYS A 279 21.20 -0.89 7.72
C LYS A 279 22.21 -1.91 7.20
N GLY A 280 21.96 -3.19 7.41
CA GLY A 280 22.85 -4.25 6.93
C GLY A 280 22.95 -4.28 5.40
N PHE A 281 21.83 -4.07 4.73
CA PHE A 281 21.77 -3.98 3.27
C PHE A 281 22.58 -2.78 2.75
N HIS A 282 22.38 -1.60 3.32
CA HIS A 282 23.12 -0.38 2.98
C HIS A 282 24.61 -0.47 3.32
N ASP A 283 24.99 -1.14 4.41
CA ASP A 283 26.41 -1.31 4.76
C ASP A 283 27.16 -2.14 3.71
N ASN A 284 26.48 -3.04 3.03
CA ASN A 284 27.03 -3.86 1.97
C ASN A 284 27.15 -3.13 0.61
N VAL A 285 26.13 -2.35 0.26
CA VAL A 285 26.10 -1.53 -0.96
C VAL A 285 25.50 -0.17 -0.60
N LYS A 286 26.18 0.92 -0.94
CA LYS A 286 25.82 2.29 -0.54
C LYS A 286 24.65 2.83 -1.39
N VAL A 287 23.48 2.23 -1.19
CA VAL A 287 22.25 2.68 -1.85
C VAL A 287 21.81 4.05 -1.31
N ASP A 288 21.23 4.90 -2.15
CA ASP A 288 20.85 6.28 -1.79
C ASP A 288 19.40 6.39 -1.29
N GLY A 289 18.61 5.41 -1.62
CA GLY A 289 17.21 5.29 -1.21
C GLY A 289 16.72 3.87 -1.36
N LEU A 290 15.50 3.63 -0.92
CA LEU A 290 14.80 2.37 -1.11
C LEU A 290 13.44 2.66 -1.75
N TRP A 291 13.07 1.89 -2.75
CA TRP A 291 11.70 1.83 -3.22
C TRP A 291 10.96 0.83 -2.34
N ILE A 292 9.98 1.31 -1.59
CA ILE A 292 9.09 0.48 -0.78
C ILE A 292 7.85 0.17 -1.60
N ASP A 293 7.57 -1.11 -1.82
CA ASP A 293 6.45 -1.59 -2.62
C ASP A 293 5.68 -2.70 -1.89
N MET A 294 4.48 -3.00 -2.34
CA MET A 294 3.64 -4.11 -1.88
C MET A 294 3.20 -4.04 -0.40
N ASN A 295 3.14 -2.83 0.16
CA ASN A 295 2.79 -2.60 1.59
C ASN A 295 1.29 -2.41 1.85
N GLU A 296 0.43 -2.80 0.92
CA GLU A 296 -1.05 -2.69 1.01
C GLU A 296 -1.70 -3.51 2.14
N ILE A 297 -1.44 -4.71 2.40
CA ILE A 297 -0.41 -5.71 2.09
C ILE A 297 -0.78 -6.43 0.78
N SER A 298 0.12 -6.43 -0.22
CA SER A 298 -0.11 -7.20 -1.43
C SER A 298 0.15 -8.68 -1.18
N ASN A 299 -0.81 -9.52 -1.60
CA ASN A 299 -0.76 -10.96 -1.49
C ASN A 299 -1.40 -11.58 -2.74
N PHE A 300 -0.71 -12.50 -3.41
CA PHE A 300 -1.21 -13.11 -4.65
C PHE A 300 -2.26 -14.19 -4.42
N CYS A 301 -2.50 -14.57 -3.18
CA CYS A 301 -3.61 -15.44 -2.82
C CYS A 301 -4.94 -14.71 -3.02
N ASN A 302 -5.84 -15.31 -3.80
CA ASN A 302 -7.21 -14.84 -3.93
C ASN A 302 -8.11 -15.61 -2.96
N HIS A 303 -8.79 -14.89 -2.09
CA HIS A 303 -9.77 -15.46 -1.16
C HIS A 303 -11.21 -15.36 -1.69
N ASP A 304 -11.38 -15.03 -2.96
CA ASP A 304 -12.71 -14.72 -3.54
C ASP A 304 -13.58 -15.95 -3.85
N GLY A 305 -13.11 -17.15 -3.48
CA GLY A 305 -13.84 -18.37 -3.79
C GLY A 305 -13.92 -18.69 -5.29
N SER A 306 -13.23 -17.93 -6.16
CA SER A 306 -13.27 -18.09 -7.62
C SER A 306 -12.56 -19.35 -8.12
N GLY A 307 -12.26 -20.30 -7.24
CA GLY A 307 -11.87 -21.64 -7.59
C GLY A 307 -10.45 -21.83 -8.12
N GLN A 308 -9.58 -20.86 -8.00
CA GLN A 308 -8.15 -21.13 -8.06
C GLN A 308 -7.75 -21.81 -6.75
N VAL A 309 -8.11 -23.06 -6.66
CA VAL A 309 -7.67 -23.95 -5.59
C VAL A 309 -6.16 -24.04 -5.72
N CYS A 310 -5.47 -23.44 -4.82
CA CYS A 310 -4.07 -23.67 -4.61
C CYS A 310 -3.86 -25.16 -4.29
N THR A 311 -3.36 -25.92 -5.24
CA THR A 311 -3.34 -27.37 -5.15
C THR A 311 -2.08 -27.95 -4.52
N ASN A 312 -1.15 -27.12 -4.09
CA ASN A 312 0.04 -27.61 -3.42
C ASN A 312 0.24 -26.91 -2.05
N PRO A 313 -0.19 -27.56 -0.96
CA PRO A 313 -0.07 -27.01 0.38
C PRO A 313 1.35 -27.16 0.98
N ASP A 314 2.31 -27.73 0.28
CA ASP A 314 3.66 -27.98 0.81
C ASP A 314 4.64 -26.89 0.32
N PRO A 315 5.01 -25.91 1.17
CA PRO A 315 5.99 -24.89 0.84
C PRO A 315 7.36 -25.47 0.42
N ALA A 316 7.71 -26.67 0.89
CA ALA A 316 8.97 -27.31 0.57
C ALA A 316 9.07 -27.75 -0.91
N ASN A 317 7.95 -27.88 -1.59
CA ASN A 317 7.87 -28.26 -2.99
C ASN A 317 7.69 -27.06 -3.92
N CYS A 318 7.65 -25.84 -3.40
CA CYS A 318 7.56 -24.65 -4.23
C CYS A 318 8.91 -24.34 -4.87
N PRO A 319 9.03 -24.24 -6.20
CA PRO A 319 10.25 -23.80 -6.85
C PRO A 319 10.58 -22.37 -6.42
N THR A 320 11.74 -22.18 -5.82
CA THR A 320 12.25 -20.85 -5.49
C THR A 320 12.47 -20.05 -6.77
N GLY A 321 12.11 -18.76 -6.77
CA GLY A 321 12.43 -17.84 -7.85
C GLY A 321 11.62 -18.02 -9.15
N GLN A 322 10.64 -18.89 -9.18
CA GLN A 322 9.68 -18.90 -10.27
C GLN A 322 8.46 -18.07 -9.89
N LEU A 323 8.31 -16.96 -10.58
CA LEU A 323 6.97 -16.41 -10.84
C LEU A 323 6.17 -17.54 -11.44
N SER A 324 5.47 -18.29 -10.61
CA SER A 324 4.55 -19.26 -11.18
C SER A 324 3.53 -18.44 -11.94
N THR A 325 3.63 -18.47 -13.23
CA THR A 325 2.48 -18.22 -14.05
C THR A 325 1.43 -19.21 -13.55
N GLN A 326 0.72 -18.83 -12.52
CA GLN A 326 -0.63 -19.25 -12.16
C GLN A 326 -0.89 -20.60 -11.52
N THR A 327 -0.03 -21.61 -11.47
CA THR A 327 -0.57 -22.93 -11.13
C THR A 327 0.26 -23.86 -10.26
N THR A 328 1.51 -23.59 -9.95
CA THR A 328 2.37 -24.66 -9.44
C THR A 328 2.74 -24.57 -7.96
N CYS A 329 2.61 -23.43 -7.32
CA CYS A 329 2.90 -23.25 -5.89
C CYS A 329 1.96 -22.29 -5.23
N CYS A 330 0.69 -22.49 -5.40
CA CYS A 330 -0.27 -21.83 -4.55
C CYS A 330 -0.29 -22.56 -3.21
N LEU A 331 0.05 -21.84 -2.18
CA LEU A 331 -0.42 -22.19 -0.85
C LEU A 331 -1.93 -22.29 -0.89
N SER A 332 -2.50 -23.23 -0.15
CA SER A 332 -3.93 -23.16 0.12
C SER A 332 -4.16 -21.81 0.78
N CYS A 333 -4.60 -20.83 0.01
CA CYS A 333 -5.08 -19.58 0.57
C CYS A 333 -6.06 -19.95 1.68
N GLU A 334 -5.93 -19.37 2.86
CA GLU A 334 -6.82 -19.69 3.97
C GLU A 334 -8.25 -19.58 3.48
N THR A 335 -9.02 -20.62 3.73
CA THR A 335 -10.43 -20.63 3.31
C THR A 335 -11.12 -19.58 4.16
N ILE A 336 -11.62 -18.54 3.52
CA ILE A 336 -12.38 -17.49 4.21
C ILE A 336 -13.61 -18.16 4.81
N ASP A 337 -13.76 -18.08 6.12
CA ASP A 337 -14.95 -18.51 6.81
C ASP A 337 -16.08 -17.48 6.59
N SER A 338 -17.10 -17.86 5.83
CA SER A 338 -18.25 -16.99 5.57
C SER A 338 -19.03 -16.57 6.81
N SER A 339 -18.78 -17.21 7.96
CA SER A 339 -19.33 -16.80 9.25
C SER A 339 -18.47 -15.77 9.99
N ASN A 340 -17.25 -15.49 9.49
CA ASN A 340 -16.35 -14.53 10.10
C ASN A 340 -16.77 -13.09 9.76
N LYS A 341 -17.08 -12.31 10.78
CA LYS A 341 -17.57 -10.94 10.63
C LYS A 341 -16.53 -9.93 10.09
N TYR A 342 -15.25 -10.26 10.15
CA TYR A 342 -14.17 -9.41 9.62
C TYR A 342 -14.01 -9.63 8.13
N ASP A 343 -14.05 -10.88 7.67
CA ASP A 343 -13.98 -11.22 6.24
C ASP A 343 -15.32 -10.94 5.53
N PHE A 344 -16.43 -11.09 6.28
CA PHE A 344 -17.80 -10.86 5.80
C PHE A 344 -18.54 -9.88 6.72
N PRO A 345 -18.17 -8.58 6.70
CA PRO A 345 -18.86 -7.58 7.52
C PRO A 345 -20.33 -7.41 7.06
N PRO A 346 -21.18 -6.82 7.91
CA PRO A 346 -22.60 -6.59 7.59
C PRO A 346 -22.82 -5.73 6.34
N TYR A 347 -21.87 -4.88 5.99
CA TYR A 347 -21.87 -4.07 4.77
C TYR A 347 -20.68 -4.44 3.89
N HIS A 348 -20.95 -4.77 2.65
CA HIS A 348 -19.91 -4.99 1.66
C HIS A 348 -19.54 -3.66 1.00
N ILE A 349 -18.29 -3.22 1.18
CA ILE A 349 -17.78 -2.08 0.41
C ILE A 349 -17.73 -2.44 -1.09
N ASN A 350 -17.85 -1.43 -1.93
CA ASN A 350 -17.74 -1.60 -3.38
C ASN A 350 -16.27 -1.77 -3.80
N ASN A 351 -15.69 -2.92 -3.47
CA ASN A 351 -14.34 -3.29 -3.91
C ASN A 351 -14.38 -3.76 -5.36
N ALA A 352 -13.98 -2.91 -6.29
CA ALA A 352 -14.03 -3.18 -7.73
C ALA A 352 -13.12 -4.33 -8.18
N GLN A 353 -12.09 -4.68 -7.42
CA GLN A 353 -11.14 -5.75 -7.77
C GLN A 353 -11.67 -7.14 -7.48
N GLY A 354 -12.37 -7.33 -6.39
CA GLY A 354 -12.71 -8.64 -5.85
C GLY A 354 -14.21 -8.96 -5.86
N ASN A 355 -15.01 -8.33 -6.71
CA ASN A 355 -16.47 -8.51 -6.70
C ASN A 355 -17.08 -8.35 -5.29
N GLY A 356 -16.48 -7.47 -4.48
CA GLY A 356 -16.86 -7.25 -3.08
C GLY A 356 -16.15 -8.14 -2.07
N ALA A 357 -15.26 -9.05 -2.49
CA ALA A 357 -14.46 -9.87 -1.57
C ALA A 357 -13.29 -9.07 -0.99
N LEU A 358 -13.24 -8.92 0.33
CA LEU A 358 -12.24 -8.10 1.01
C LEU A 358 -10.84 -8.69 0.96
N GLY A 359 -10.70 -10.00 1.00
CA GLY A 359 -9.41 -10.68 0.99
C GLY A 359 -8.73 -10.77 -0.38
N THR A 360 -9.31 -10.20 -1.43
CA THR A 360 -8.72 -10.28 -2.77
C THR A 360 -7.43 -9.49 -2.84
N LYS A 361 -6.33 -10.16 -3.18
CA LYS A 361 -4.98 -9.60 -3.32
C LYS A 361 -4.43 -8.89 -2.08
N THR A 362 -4.91 -9.23 -0.90
CA THR A 362 -4.42 -8.70 0.37
C THR A 362 -4.39 -9.80 1.43
N VAL A 363 -3.91 -9.48 2.62
CA VAL A 363 -4.06 -10.35 3.80
C VAL A 363 -5.53 -10.37 4.22
N ALA A 364 -6.02 -11.51 4.69
CA ALA A 364 -7.41 -11.62 5.13
C ALA A 364 -7.70 -10.65 6.28
N PRO A 365 -8.83 -9.93 6.26
CA PRO A 365 -9.20 -9.03 7.36
C PRO A 365 -9.28 -9.72 8.74
N SER A 366 -9.51 -11.03 8.76
CA SER A 366 -9.50 -11.84 9.99
C SER A 366 -8.11 -12.18 10.53
N ALA A 367 -7.03 -11.84 9.83
CA ALA A 367 -5.67 -12.03 10.32
C ALA A 367 -5.39 -11.20 11.58
N TRP A 368 -4.50 -11.71 12.44
CA TRP A 368 -4.17 -11.08 13.71
C TRP A 368 -2.88 -10.26 13.60
N HIS A 369 -2.99 -8.98 13.86
CA HIS A 369 -1.89 -8.10 14.16
C HIS A 369 -1.57 -8.08 15.66
N HIS A 370 -0.48 -7.44 16.05
CA HIS A 370 -0.04 -7.43 17.45
C HIS A 370 -1.11 -6.96 18.43
N ASN A 371 -1.86 -5.95 18.04
CA ASN A 371 -2.85 -5.33 18.92
C ASN A 371 -4.24 -5.93 18.76
N ASN A 372 -4.63 -6.34 17.56
CA ASN A 372 -5.99 -6.81 17.29
C ASN A 372 -6.11 -7.50 15.93
N VAL A 373 -7.29 -8.02 15.66
CA VAL A 373 -7.73 -8.49 14.34
C VAL A 373 -8.01 -7.28 13.45
N SER A 374 -7.73 -7.39 12.16
CA SER A 374 -8.04 -6.35 11.17
C SER A 374 -7.45 -4.97 11.49
N ASP A 375 -6.31 -4.91 12.10
CA ASP A 375 -5.67 -3.65 12.49
C ASP A 375 -4.68 -3.22 11.39
N TYR A 376 -5.24 -2.73 10.28
CA TYR A 376 -4.46 -2.29 9.10
C TYR A 376 -4.08 -0.82 9.18
#